data_c754d1b84f80b3d49496cc936b8efa04
#
_entry.id   c754d1b84f80b3d49496cc936b8efa04
#
_cell.length_a   1.000
_cell.length_b   1.000
_cell.length_c   1.000
_cell.angle_alpha   90.00
_cell.angle_beta   90.00
_cell.angle_gamma   90.00
#
_symmetry.space_group_name_H-M   'P 1'
#
loop_
_entity.id
_entity.type
_entity.pdbx_description
1 polymer ?
#
loop_
_entity_poly.entity_id
_entity_poly.type
_entity_poly.pdbx_seq_one_letter_code
_entity_poly.pdbx_strand_id
1 'polypeptide(L)'
;MKKRILSILLLCCMVLTLLPTTAFAADESPAVTNVTVTFDSAGGGEVKSQTIQQGQQVQRPADPVKEGYTFIGWYNKADLQYINLPEWNFDYPVFENMELVAQWMEARPISTDPITYLDKDGNQQVCTAYTVLTSETKASILDYADKWYDLPAGWYVVEGNVTITPRLDTHGAVNLILTNGSHLTAEWGIDVKVGDTFTVYAQSTDEGTMGRLTACLPADFNLDRIVHYSVWPDSGMAGIGSSARWREGNDGIRESEGTIVINGGNIRAKGQDNASAIGGTRESDIEFRSTASGEVYNRRQGGSITINGG
;
A
#
# COMPACT_ATOMS: atom_id res chain seq x y z
N MET A 1 40.80 -22.50 -69.69
CA MET A 1 40.29 -22.18 -68.33
C MET A 1 40.27 -20.68 -68.02
N LYS A 2 41.26 -19.89 -68.34
CA LYS A 2 41.35 -18.44 -67.98
C LYS A 2 40.20 -17.59 -68.59
N LYS A 3 39.71 -17.88 -69.80
CA LYS A 3 38.60 -17.11 -70.43
C LYS A 3 37.25 -17.36 -69.78
N ARG A 4 37.00 -18.53 -69.20
CA ARG A 4 35.72 -18.83 -68.54
C ARG A 4 35.65 -18.21 -67.12
N ILE A 5 36.78 -18.06 -66.43
CA ILE A 5 36.86 -17.41 -65.13
C ILE A 5 36.63 -15.91 -65.31
N LEU A 6 37.16 -15.28 -66.34
CA LEU A 6 36.97 -13.85 -66.62
C LEU A 6 35.50 -13.53 -66.93
N SER A 7 34.79 -14.40 -67.70
CA SER A 7 33.39 -14.23 -67.97
C SER A 7 32.47 -14.35 -66.73
N ILE A 8 32.79 -15.27 -65.83
CA ILE A 8 32.07 -15.45 -64.58
C ILE A 8 32.33 -14.26 -63.64
N LEU A 9 33.55 -13.75 -63.59
CA LEU A 9 33.85 -12.56 -62.79
C LEU A 9 33.15 -11.31 -63.28
N LEU A 10 33.03 -11.12 -64.63
CA LEU A 10 32.32 -10.02 -65.27
C LEU A 10 30.79 -10.10 -64.99
N LEU A 11 30.25 -11.31 -65.04
CA LEU A 11 28.83 -11.55 -64.76
C LEU A 11 28.49 -11.28 -63.29
N CYS A 12 29.38 -11.67 -62.34
CA CYS A 12 29.22 -11.34 -60.92
C CYS A 12 29.24 -9.83 -60.68
N CYS A 13 30.17 -9.08 -61.34
CA CYS A 13 30.21 -7.63 -61.20
C CYS A 13 28.94 -6.96 -61.75
N MET A 14 28.36 -7.45 -62.86
CA MET A 14 27.11 -6.91 -63.39
C MET A 14 25.89 -7.22 -62.51
N VAL A 15 25.86 -8.34 -61.83
CA VAL A 15 24.77 -8.69 -60.89
C VAL A 15 24.84 -7.86 -59.63
N LEU A 16 26.05 -7.51 -59.17
CA LEU A 16 26.21 -6.66 -57.99
C LEU A 16 25.77 -5.19 -58.24
N THR A 17 25.80 -4.72 -59.47
CA THR A 17 25.35 -3.35 -59.81
C THR A 17 23.85 -3.23 -60.04
N LEU A 18 23.12 -4.36 -60.11
CA LEU A 18 21.67 -4.42 -60.25
C LEU A 18 20.91 -4.69 -58.96
N LEU A 19 21.63 -4.82 -57.81
CA LEU A 19 20.97 -4.80 -56.52
C LEU A 19 20.40 -3.40 -56.32
N PRO A 20 19.08 -3.25 -56.08
CA PRO A 20 18.54 -1.97 -55.68
C PRO A 20 19.29 -1.58 -54.41
N THR A 21 19.99 -0.44 -54.41
CA THR A 21 20.37 0.19 -53.18
C THR A 21 19.06 0.50 -52.48
N THR A 22 18.59 -0.40 -51.65
CA THR A 22 17.60 -0.03 -50.64
C THR A 22 18.30 1.11 -49.89
N ALA A 23 17.83 2.34 -50.19
CA ALA A 23 18.17 3.46 -49.34
C ALA A 23 17.85 2.98 -47.92
N PHE A 24 18.85 2.82 -47.09
CA PHE A 24 18.64 2.76 -45.65
C PHE A 24 17.89 4.05 -45.36
N ALA A 25 16.56 3.91 -45.18
CA ALA A 25 15.78 5.01 -44.66
C ALA A 25 16.58 5.53 -43.44
N ALA A 26 16.84 6.80 -43.49
CA ALA A 26 17.45 7.48 -42.37
C ALA A 26 16.73 6.98 -41.13
N ASP A 27 17.50 6.56 -40.16
CA ASP A 27 17.06 6.16 -38.84
C ASP A 27 16.03 7.20 -38.35
N GLU A 28 14.74 6.91 -38.59
CA GLU A 28 13.69 7.70 -37.98
C GLU A 28 13.82 7.35 -36.50
N SER A 29 14.50 8.25 -35.80
CA SER A 29 14.51 8.24 -34.34
C SER A 29 13.08 7.94 -33.89
N PRO A 30 12.84 6.88 -33.10
CA PRO A 30 11.47 6.49 -32.75
C PRO A 30 10.74 7.73 -32.25
N ALA A 31 9.60 8.03 -32.86
CA ALA A 31 8.82 9.21 -32.51
C ALA A 31 8.57 9.17 -31.00
N VAL A 32 9.10 10.14 -30.28
CA VAL A 32 8.90 10.24 -28.84
C VAL A 32 7.42 10.50 -28.60
N THR A 33 6.73 9.50 -28.10
CA THR A 33 5.30 9.63 -27.74
C THR A 33 5.23 10.25 -26.34
N ASN A 34 4.50 11.35 -26.20
CA ASN A 34 4.20 11.96 -24.92
C ASN A 34 2.83 11.50 -24.41
N VAL A 35 2.71 11.35 -23.12
CA VAL A 35 1.47 11.06 -22.41
C VAL A 35 1.23 12.13 -21.37
N THR A 36 -0.05 12.42 -21.09
CA THR A 36 -0.45 13.44 -20.13
C THR A 36 -1.16 12.79 -18.95
N VAL A 37 -0.72 13.10 -17.75
CA VAL A 37 -1.39 12.76 -16.49
C VAL A 37 -2.08 14.01 -15.97
N THR A 38 -3.39 13.95 -15.85
CA THR A 38 -4.22 15.00 -15.25
C THR A 38 -4.54 14.67 -13.80
N PHE A 39 -4.71 15.70 -12.98
CA PHE A 39 -5.00 15.56 -11.55
C PHE A 39 -6.32 16.28 -11.24
N ASP A 40 -7.35 15.51 -10.90
CA ASP A 40 -8.60 16.02 -10.37
C ASP A 40 -8.55 16.04 -8.85
N SER A 41 -8.45 17.22 -8.26
CA SER A 41 -8.40 17.36 -6.80
C SER A 41 -9.74 17.09 -6.10
N ALA A 42 -10.81 16.80 -6.82
CA ALA A 42 -12.16 16.51 -6.28
C ALA A 42 -12.63 17.56 -5.25
N GLY A 43 -12.45 18.83 -5.59
CA GLY A 43 -12.84 19.98 -4.76
C GLY A 43 -11.75 20.48 -3.80
N GLY A 44 -10.53 19.97 -3.90
CA GLY A 44 -9.33 20.55 -3.27
C GLY A 44 -8.71 21.66 -4.11
N GLY A 45 -7.53 22.13 -3.73
CA GLY A 45 -6.74 23.11 -4.49
C GLY A 45 -6.36 22.59 -5.88
N GLU A 46 -6.13 23.50 -6.84
CA GLU A 46 -5.76 23.18 -8.21
C GLU A 46 -4.39 22.44 -8.25
N VAL A 47 -4.32 21.36 -9.02
CA VAL A 47 -3.09 20.60 -9.29
C VAL A 47 -2.85 20.57 -10.79
N LYS A 48 -1.64 20.95 -11.21
CA LYS A 48 -1.28 21.04 -12.62
C LYS A 48 -1.06 19.66 -13.22
N SER A 49 -1.55 19.46 -14.46
CA SER A 49 -1.24 18.27 -15.25
C SER A 49 0.25 18.20 -15.60
N GLN A 50 0.74 16.99 -15.82
CA GLN A 50 2.13 16.72 -16.22
C GLN A 50 2.13 15.97 -17.54
N THR A 51 2.98 16.44 -18.48
CA THR A 51 3.23 15.74 -19.75
C THR A 51 4.62 15.16 -19.70
N ILE A 52 4.72 13.84 -19.89
CA ILE A 52 5.95 13.06 -19.80
C ILE A 52 6.11 12.19 -21.05
N GLN A 53 7.31 11.67 -21.27
CA GLN A 53 7.51 10.64 -22.29
C GLN A 53 6.85 9.33 -21.86
N GLN A 54 6.25 8.62 -22.80
CA GLN A 54 5.69 7.29 -22.57
C GLN A 54 6.74 6.36 -21.95
N GLY A 55 6.35 5.67 -20.88
CA GLY A 55 7.23 4.80 -20.11
C GLY A 55 8.05 5.50 -19.01
N GLN A 56 7.90 6.82 -18.85
CA GLN A 56 8.49 7.55 -17.72
C GLN A 56 7.52 7.60 -16.53
N GLN A 57 8.05 7.92 -15.36
CA GLN A 57 7.28 8.11 -14.13
C GLN A 57 6.75 9.55 -14.07
N VAL A 58 5.53 9.71 -13.57
CA VAL A 58 4.97 11.02 -13.23
C VAL A 58 5.41 11.40 -11.81
N GLN A 59 5.73 12.68 -11.59
CA GLN A 59 6.12 13.16 -10.27
C GLN A 59 4.89 13.29 -9.37
N ARG A 60 4.99 12.81 -8.11
CA ARG A 60 3.95 13.06 -7.10
C ARG A 60 3.82 14.57 -6.88
N PRO A 61 2.64 15.16 -7.12
CA PRO A 61 2.41 16.56 -6.79
C PRO A 61 2.35 16.76 -5.28
N ALA A 62 2.45 18.00 -4.82
CA ALA A 62 2.11 18.33 -3.44
C ALA A 62 0.65 17.96 -3.15
N ASP A 63 0.40 17.47 -1.95
CA ASP A 63 -0.95 17.08 -1.54
C ASP A 63 -1.90 18.29 -1.59
N PRO A 64 -3.04 18.18 -2.26
CA PRO A 64 -4.01 19.26 -2.31
C PRO A 64 -4.65 19.48 -0.93
N VAL A 65 -5.24 20.65 -0.71
CA VAL A 65 -5.91 21.01 0.54
C VAL A 65 -7.40 21.22 0.27
N LYS A 66 -8.23 20.63 1.12
CA LYS A 66 -9.69 20.80 1.12
C LYS A 66 -10.16 21.02 2.54
N GLU A 67 -10.86 22.15 2.78
CA GLU A 67 -11.32 22.53 4.12
C GLU A 67 -12.28 21.47 4.70
N GLY A 68 -12.05 21.06 5.95
CA GLY A 68 -12.85 20.04 6.63
C GLY A 68 -12.54 18.60 6.20
N TYR A 69 -11.52 18.38 5.36
CA TYR A 69 -11.16 17.05 4.86
C TYR A 69 -9.68 16.79 5.01
N THR A 70 -9.33 15.52 5.15
CA THR A 70 -7.97 15.01 5.09
C THR A 70 -7.76 14.30 3.76
N PHE A 71 -6.66 14.59 3.07
CA PHE A 71 -6.29 13.93 1.84
C PHE A 71 -5.83 12.50 2.12
N ILE A 72 -6.36 11.53 1.38
CA ILE A 72 -6.03 10.11 1.53
C ILE A 72 -4.99 9.68 0.50
N GLY A 73 -5.07 10.18 -0.72
CA GLY A 73 -4.16 9.84 -1.80
C GLY A 73 -4.72 10.10 -3.19
N TRP A 74 -3.91 9.77 -4.19
CA TRP A 74 -4.26 9.84 -5.61
C TRP A 74 -4.64 8.45 -6.13
N TYR A 75 -5.76 8.35 -6.83
CA TYR A 75 -6.29 7.10 -7.37
C TYR A 75 -6.54 7.21 -8.86
N ASN A 76 -6.25 6.16 -9.62
CA ASN A 76 -6.54 6.16 -11.04
C ASN A 76 -8.06 6.15 -11.26
N LYS A 77 -8.56 7.15 -11.97
CA LYS A 77 -10.00 7.29 -12.26
C LYS A 77 -10.60 6.07 -12.95
N ALA A 78 -9.87 5.47 -13.87
CA ALA A 78 -10.33 4.29 -14.59
C ALA A 78 -10.57 3.09 -13.66
N ASP A 79 -9.87 3.06 -12.55
CA ASP A 79 -9.92 1.97 -11.58
C ASP A 79 -10.98 2.21 -10.48
N LEU A 80 -11.53 3.44 -10.32
CA LEU A 80 -12.50 3.77 -9.26
C LEU A 80 -13.78 2.92 -9.25
N GLN A 81 -14.08 2.21 -10.34
CA GLN A 81 -15.16 1.25 -10.41
C GLN A 81 -14.83 -0.09 -9.73
N TYR A 82 -13.56 -0.35 -9.45
CA TYR A 82 -13.11 -1.60 -8.82
C TYR A 82 -12.97 -1.44 -7.32
N ILE A 83 -13.00 -2.57 -6.65
CA ILE A 83 -12.93 -2.68 -5.20
C ILE A 83 -11.46 -2.70 -4.74
N ASN A 84 -11.13 -2.07 -3.61
CA ASN A 84 -9.79 -2.08 -2.99
C ASN A 84 -8.69 -1.49 -3.89
N LEU A 85 -8.89 -0.27 -4.33
CA LEU A 85 -7.87 0.42 -5.10
C LEU A 85 -6.71 0.81 -4.20
N PRO A 86 -5.48 0.46 -4.56
CA PRO A 86 -4.32 1.08 -3.96
C PRO A 86 -4.24 2.55 -4.39
N GLU A 87 -3.66 3.40 -3.55
CA GLU A 87 -3.18 4.68 -3.99
C GLU A 87 -2.27 4.48 -5.21
N TRP A 88 -2.28 5.42 -6.15
CA TRP A 88 -1.40 5.36 -7.32
C TRP A 88 0.06 5.36 -6.86
N ASN A 89 0.80 4.34 -7.30
CA ASN A 89 2.23 4.28 -7.05
C ASN A 89 2.98 5.10 -8.10
N PHE A 90 3.57 6.22 -7.68
CA PHE A 90 4.30 7.14 -8.54
C PHE A 90 5.63 6.57 -9.06
N ASP A 91 6.09 5.43 -8.57
CA ASP A 91 7.24 4.70 -9.10
C ASP A 91 6.89 3.88 -10.35
N TYR A 92 5.60 3.80 -10.74
CA TYR A 92 5.20 3.08 -11.92
C TYR A 92 5.33 3.94 -13.19
N PRO A 93 5.84 3.34 -14.28
CA PRO A 93 5.89 4.03 -15.57
C PRO A 93 4.47 4.21 -16.14
N VAL A 94 4.26 5.35 -16.80
CA VAL A 94 2.98 5.69 -17.44
C VAL A 94 3.08 5.50 -18.95
N PHE A 95 2.17 4.70 -19.53
CA PHE A 95 2.19 4.34 -20.95
C PHE A 95 1.05 4.97 -21.77
N GLU A 96 0.07 5.58 -21.13
CA GLU A 96 -1.08 6.22 -21.77
C GLU A 96 -1.55 7.45 -21.00
N ASN A 97 -2.39 8.26 -21.65
CA ASN A 97 -3.01 9.38 -20.93
C ASN A 97 -3.89 8.84 -19.80
N MET A 98 -3.79 9.44 -18.63
CA MET A 98 -4.57 9.02 -17.47
C MET A 98 -5.02 10.20 -16.62
N GLU A 99 -6.00 9.96 -15.77
CA GLU A 99 -6.48 10.92 -14.80
C GLU A 99 -6.37 10.31 -13.40
N LEU A 100 -5.69 11.02 -12.52
CA LEU A 100 -5.61 10.71 -11.10
C LEU A 100 -6.59 11.60 -10.35
N VAL A 101 -7.40 10.99 -9.48
CA VAL A 101 -8.43 11.66 -8.69
C VAL A 101 -8.06 11.59 -7.22
N ALA A 102 -8.11 12.74 -6.55
CA ALA A 102 -7.90 12.82 -5.10
C ALA A 102 -9.06 12.15 -4.36
N GLN A 103 -8.73 11.32 -3.36
CA GLN A 103 -9.70 10.81 -2.40
C GLN A 103 -9.58 11.55 -1.07
N TRP A 104 -10.72 11.76 -0.40
CA TRP A 104 -10.84 12.56 0.79
C TRP A 104 -11.66 11.85 1.85
N MET A 105 -11.30 12.04 3.10
CA MET A 105 -12.13 11.70 4.26
C MET A 105 -12.42 12.94 5.08
N GLU A 106 -13.51 12.96 5.83
CA GLU A 106 -13.78 14.03 6.79
C GLU A 106 -12.66 14.11 7.83
N ALA A 107 -12.18 15.33 8.10
CA ALA A 107 -11.12 15.52 9.08
C ALA A 107 -11.64 15.19 10.48
N ARG A 108 -10.87 14.34 11.20
CA ARG A 108 -11.16 14.02 12.58
C ARG A 108 -10.58 15.10 13.51
N PRO A 109 -11.22 15.39 14.65
CA PRO A 109 -10.69 16.34 15.61
C PRO A 109 -9.29 15.95 16.10
N ILE A 110 -8.40 16.93 16.18
CA ILE A 110 -7.06 16.77 16.74
C ILE A 110 -7.09 17.21 18.20
N SER A 111 -6.71 16.32 19.12
CA SER A 111 -6.43 16.66 20.50
C SER A 111 -5.05 17.30 20.63
N THR A 112 -4.94 18.33 21.46
CA THR A 112 -3.68 18.99 21.82
C THR A 112 -3.26 18.75 23.26
N ASP A 113 -4.04 17.98 24.02
CA ASP A 113 -3.70 17.62 25.39
C ASP A 113 -2.46 16.72 25.40
N PRO A 114 -1.43 17.00 26.24
CA PRO A 114 -0.22 16.21 26.23
C PRO A 114 -0.47 14.77 26.68
N ILE A 115 -0.03 13.80 25.88
CA ILE A 115 -0.06 12.39 26.25
C ILE A 115 1.34 11.78 26.19
N THR A 116 1.67 10.93 27.14
CA THR A 116 2.98 10.29 27.22
C THR A 116 2.96 8.90 26.58
N TYR A 117 4.11 8.49 26.04
CA TYR A 117 4.36 7.14 25.54
C TYR A 117 5.83 6.77 25.73
N LEU A 118 6.16 5.48 25.59
CA LEU A 118 7.53 4.99 25.63
C LEU A 118 8.04 4.80 24.20
N ASP A 119 9.24 5.32 23.90
CA ASP A 119 9.92 5.08 22.63
C ASP A 119 10.55 3.66 22.58
N LYS A 120 11.23 3.35 21.48
CA LYS A 120 11.90 2.05 21.27
C LYS A 120 12.97 1.71 22.32
N ASP A 121 13.51 2.70 23.01
CA ASP A 121 14.55 2.56 24.04
C ASP A 121 13.96 2.60 25.47
N GLY A 122 12.62 2.68 25.58
CA GLY A 122 11.89 2.75 26.84
C GLY A 122 11.89 4.15 27.48
N ASN A 123 12.34 5.18 26.76
CA ASN A 123 12.32 6.54 27.27
C ASN A 123 10.93 7.16 27.08
N GLN A 124 10.49 7.91 28.09
CA GLN A 124 9.22 8.62 28.03
C GLN A 124 9.30 9.79 27.05
N GLN A 125 8.33 9.83 26.15
CA GLN A 125 8.12 10.89 25.17
C GLN A 125 6.73 11.51 25.37
N VAL A 126 6.49 12.66 24.73
CA VAL A 126 5.19 13.37 24.79
C VAL A 126 4.69 13.62 23.39
N CYS A 127 3.43 13.29 23.15
CA CYS A 127 2.68 13.65 21.93
C CYS A 127 1.67 14.74 22.29
N THR A 128 1.58 15.80 21.48
CA THR A 128 0.70 16.96 21.69
C THR A 128 -0.22 17.25 20.50
N ALA A 129 -0.26 16.36 19.52
CA ALA A 129 -1.16 16.48 18.37
C ALA A 129 -1.54 15.08 17.91
N TYR A 130 -2.75 14.64 18.22
CA TYR A 130 -3.22 13.31 17.90
C TYR A 130 -4.74 13.24 17.75
N THR A 131 -5.21 12.22 17.07
CA THR A 131 -6.63 11.86 16.98
C THR A 131 -6.96 10.76 17.98
N VAL A 132 -7.97 10.95 18.80
CA VAL A 132 -8.49 9.88 19.67
C VAL A 132 -9.35 8.96 18.81
N LEU A 133 -9.02 7.66 18.78
CA LEU A 133 -9.83 6.68 18.08
C LEU A 133 -11.10 6.38 18.89
N THR A 134 -12.21 6.40 18.19
CA THR A 134 -13.52 6.04 18.73
C THR A 134 -14.04 4.78 18.07
N SER A 135 -14.88 4.03 18.79
CA SER A 135 -15.48 2.82 18.23
C SER A 135 -16.30 3.14 16.98
N GLU A 136 -16.09 2.35 15.94
CA GLU A 136 -16.89 2.36 14.71
C GLU A 136 -17.30 0.94 14.38
N THR A 137 -18.58 0.64 14.63
CA THR A 137 -19.16 -0.66 14.38
C THR A 137 -20.16 -0.55 13.25
N LYS A 138 -19.91 -1.27 12.16
CA LYS A 138 -20.85 -1.36 11.03
C LYS A 138 -21.63 -2.65 11.12
N ALA A 139 -22.92 -2.57 10.98
CA ALA A 139 -23.81 -3.73 11.02
C ALA A 139 -23.56 -4.71 9.86
N SER A 140 -22.99 -4.20 8.76
CA SER A 140 -22.60 -5.00 7.60
C SER A 140 -21.43 -4.33 6.92
N ILE A 141 -20.33 -5.08 6.75
CA ILE A 141 -19.21 -4.69 5.89
C ILE A 141 -19.40 -5.19 4.46
N LEU A 142 -20.63 -5.62 4.12
CA LEU A 142 -20.97 -6.07 2.76
C LEU A 142 -21.12 -4.90 1.80
N ASP A 143 -21.38 -3.69 2.31
CA ASP A 143 -21.37 -2.50 1.51
C ASP A 143 -19.94 -1.98 1.33
N TYR A 144 -19.63 -1.59 0.13
CA TYR A 144 -18.28 -1.24 -0.31
C TYR A 144 -17.70 -0.04 0.44
N ALA A 145 -18.52 0.98 0.65
CA ALA A 145 -18.13 2.21 1.34
C ALA A 145 -17.81 2.01 2.83
N ASP A 146 -18.28 0.91 3.42
CA ASP A 146 -18.20 0.66 4.86
C ASP A 146 -17.07 -0.30 5.27
N LYS A 147 -16.22 -0.72 4.33
CA LYS A 147 -15.21 -1.76 4.57
C LYS A 147 -13.93 -1.28 5.20
N TRP A 148 -13.61 -0.02 5.00
CA TRP A 148 -12.33 0.56 5.38
C TRP A 148 -12.51 1.67 6.40
N TYR A 149 -11.61 1.70 7.35
CA TYR A 149 -11.44 2.80 8.28
C TYR A 149 -10.06 3.39 8.03
N ASP A 150 -10.03 4.45 7.24
CA ASP A 150 -8.79 5.09 6.84
C ASP A 150 -8.07 5.76 8.02
N LEU A 151 -6.79 5.48 8.12
CA LEU A 151 -5.85 6.12 9.04
C LEU A 151 -4.79 6.87 8.24
N PRO A 152 -5.03 8.14 7.87
CA PRO A 152 -4.00 9.01 7.31
C PRO A 152 -2.78 9.11 8.20
N ALA A 153 -1.64 9.51 7.61
CA ALA A 153 -0.41 9.76 8.37
C ALA A 153 -0.68 10.67 9.58
N GLY A 154 -0.23 10.24 10.74
CA GLY A 154 -0.47 11.00 11.98
C GLY A 154 -0.32 10.16 13.24
N TRP A 155 -0.70 10.79 14.36
CA TRP A 155 -0.74 10.17 15.67
C TRP A 155 -2.16 9.85 16.09
N TYR A 156 -2.36 8.66 16.61
CA TYR A 156 -3.63 8.15 17.09
C TYR A 156 -3.49 7.62 18.49
N VAL A 157 -4.53 7.81 19.29
CA VAL A 157 -4.54 7.37 20.70
C VAL A 157 -5.77 6.51 20.92
N VAL A 158 -5.58 5.42 21.63
CA VAL A 158 -6.66 4.55 22.11
C VAL A 158 -6.85 4.77 23.59
N GLU A 159 -8.06 5.17 23.97
CA GLU A 159 -8.48 5.34 25.37
C GLU A 159 -9.65 4.41 25.66
N GLY A 160 -9.55 3.64 26.75
CA GLY A 160 -10.57 2.66 27.10
C GLY A 160 -10.70 1.53 26.06
N ASN A 161 -11.93 1.04 25.88
CA ASN A 161 -12.22 -0.03 24.94
C ASN A 161 -12.74 0.54 23.64
N VAL A 162 -12.02 0.33 22.55
CA VAL A 162 -12.37 0.78 21.21
C VAL A 162 -12.51 -0.44 20.28
N THR A 163 -13.64 -0.54 19.61
CA THR A 163 -13.87 -1.59 18.61
C THR A 163 -14.10 -0.95 17.24
N ILE A 164 -13.31 -1.35 16.27
CA ILE A 164 -13.43 -0.92 14.87
C ILE A 164 -13.71 -2.16 14.03
N THR A 165 -14.95 -2.25 13.52
CA THR A 165 -15.38 -3.36 12.66
C THR A 165 -14.78 -3.26 11.26
N PRO A 166 -14.77 -2.10 10.56
CA PRO A 166 -14.09 -2.01 9.27
C PRO A 166 -12.60 -2.32 9.40
N ARG A 167 -11.98 -2.86 8.32
CA ARG A 167 -10.53 -3.02 8.30
C ARG A 167 -9.85 -1.66 8.41
N LEU A 168 -8.90 -1.52 9.33
CA LEU A 168 -8.06 -0.33 9.41
C LEU A 168 -7.14 -0.29 8.20
N ASP A 169 -7.13 0.84 7.48
CA ASP A 169 -6.29 1.04 6.29
C ASP A 169 -5.32 2.21 6.53
N THR A 170 -4.01 1.91 6.56
CA THR A 170 -2.99 2.94 6.82
C THR A 170 -2.62 3.68 5.54
N HIS A 171 -2.30 4.97 5.69
CA HIS A 171 -1.81 5.82 4.60
C HIS A 171 -0.62 6.64 5.11
N GLY A 172 0.59 6.28 4.68
CA GLY A 172 1.83 6.90 5.11
C GLY A 172 2.27 6.48 6.51
N ALA A 173 2.76 7.42 7.33
CA ALA A 173 3.28 7.13 8.66
C ALA A 173 2.20 7.24 9.75
N VAL A 174 1.69 6.11 10.21
CA VAL A 174 0.67 6.00 11.26
C VAL A 174 1.31 5.58 12.57
N ASN A 175 1.13 6.37 13.63
CA ASN A 175 1.65 6.12 14.97
C ASN A 175 0.48 5.92 15.94
N LEU A 176 0.40 4.77 16.60
CA LEU A 176 -0.66 4.39 17.50
C LEU A 176 -0.14 4.29 18.94
N ILE A 177 -0.70 5.10 19.84
CA ILE A 177 -0.43 5.01 21.29
C ILE A 177 -1.56 4.24 21.95
N LEU A 178 -1.22 3.14 22.58
CA LEU A 178 -2.13 2.37 23.44
C LEU A 178 -1.95 2.87 24.88
N THR A 179 -2.96 3.57 25.42
CA THR A 179 -2.91 4.03 26.81
C THR A 179 -3.02 2.86 27.79
N ASN A 180 -2.58 3.09 29.02
CA ASN A 180 -2.67 2.06 30.05
C ASN A 180 -4.12 1.60 30.27
N GLY A 181 -4.34 0.30 30.26
CA GLY A 181 -5.66 -0.32 30.38
C GLY A 181 -6.55 -0.22 29.15
N SER A 182 -6.12 0.44 28.07
CA SER A 182 -6.90 0.53 26.84
C SER A 182 -6.89 -0.79 26.04
N HIS A 183 -7.89 -0.97 25.20
CA HIS A 183 -7.97 -2.10 24.30
C HIS A 183 -8.56 -1.68 22.94
N LEU A 184 -7.75 -1.74 21.91
CA LEU A 184 -8.23 -1.63 20.53
C LEU A 184 -8.51 -3.02 19.96
N THR A 185 -9.75 -3.23 19.52
CA THR A 185 -10.15 -4.40 18.73
C THR A 185 -10.37 -4.00 17.28
N ALA A 186 -9.48 -4.40 16.40
CA ALA A 186 -9.59 -4.27 14.96
C ALA A 186 -10.11 -5.60 14.39
N GLU A 187 -11.43 -5.71 14.22
CA GLU A 187 -12.10 -7.01 13.91
C GLU A 187 -11.69 -7.58 12.55
N TRP A 188 -11.33 -6.71 11.60
CA TRP A 188 -10.86 -7.14 10.27
C TRP A 188 -9.37 -6.92 10.08
N GLY A 189 -8.65 -6.68 11.17
CA GLY A 189 -7.22 -6.45 11.15
C GLY A 189 -6.84 -5.07 10.62
N ILE A 190 -5.56 -4.90 10.33
CA ILE A 190 -4.93 -3.63 9.91
C ILE A 190 -4.16 -3.86 8.62
N ASP A 191 -4.47 -3.08 7.58
CA ASP A 191 -3.76 -3.11 6.30
C ASP A 191 -2.60 -2.12 6.33
N VAL A 192 -1.39 -2.61 6.07
CA VAL A 192 -0.16 -1.80 6.02
C VAL A 192 0.50 -2.09 4.68
N LYS A 193 0.35 -1.16 3.74
CA LYS A 193 0.78 -1.31 2.34
C LYS A 193 2.23 -0.87 2.15
N VAL A 194 2.78 -1.20 0.99
CA VAL A 194 4.07 -0.65 0.55
C VAL A 194 4.06 0.87 0.62
N GLY A 195 5.10 1.44 1.21
CA GLY A 195 5.23 2.87 1.43
C GLY A 195 4.66 3.36 2.76
N ASP A 196 3.81 2.56 3.42
CA ASP A 196 3.25 2.89 4.72
C ASP A 196 4.14 2.42 5.87
N THR A 197 4.01 3.10 7.00
CA THR A 197 4.63 2.72 8.26
C THR A 197 3.57 2.72 9.36
N PHE A 198 3.40 1.58 10.03
CA PHE A 198 2.53 1.46 11.19
C PHE A 198 3.35 1.20 12.45
N THR A 199 3.34 2.15 13.37
CA THR A 199 4.10 2.06 14.62
C THR A 199 3.18 2.04 15.83
N VAL A 200 3.37 1.06 16.72
CA VAL A 200 2.62 0.93 17.98
C VAL A 200 3.50 1.28 19.18
N TYR A 201 2.96 2.09 20.07
CA TYR A 201 3.57 2.51 21.31
C TYR A 201 2.67 2.17 22.51
N ALA A 202 3.27 2.02 23.68
CA ALA A 202 2.58 1.89 24.95
C ALA A 202 3.04 2.96 25.95
N GLN A 203 2.28 3.14 27.03
CA GLN A 203 2.66 4.03 28.13
C GLN A 203 3.43 3.32 29.25
N SER A 204 3.42 1.98 29.24
CA SER A 204 4.03 1.14 30.28
C SER A 204 4.63 -0.11 29.66
N THR A 205 5.62 -0.68 30.34
CA THR A 205 6.17 -2.02 30.09
C THR A 205 5.57 -3.09 31.00
N ASP A 206 4.67 -2.72 31.89
CA ASP A 206 3.98 -3.65 32.78
C ASP A 206 2.83 -4.34 32.06
N GLU A 207 2.94 -5.66 31.85
CA GLU A 207 1.94 -6.48 31.16
C GLU A 207 0.54 -6.39 31.78
N GLY A 208 0.43 -6.09 33.06
CA GLY A 208 -0.85 -5.95 33.77
C GLY A 208 -1.57 -4.64 33.45
N THR A 209 -0.85 -3.62 33.06
CA THR A 209 -1.38 -2.27 32.83
C THR A 209 -1.24 -1.76 31.41
N MET A 210 -0.28 -2.28 30.62
CA MET A 210 -0.11 -1.80 29.25
C MET A 210 -1.37 -1.96 28.40
N GLY A 211 -1.55 -1.05 27.47
CA GLY A 211 -2.66 -1.10 26.51
C GLY A 211 -2.55 -2.30 25.57
N ARG A 212 -3.68 -2.70 24.99
CA ARG A 212 -3.82 -3.91 24.16
C ARG A 212 -4.29 -3.58 22.76
N LEU A 213 -3.80 -4.36 21.79
CA LEU A 213 -4.29 -4.37 20.42
C LEU A 213 -4.65 -5.82 20.04
N THR A 214 -5.90 -6.04 19.63
CA THR A 214 -6.35 -7.29 19.04
C THR A 214 -6.70 -7.03 17.57
N ALA A 215 -5.94 -7.62 16.67
CA ALA A 215 -6.14 -7.53 15.22
C ALA A 215 -6.38 -8.94 14.67
N CYS A 216 -7.62 -9.39 14.74
CA CYS A 216 -8.01 -10.76 14.39
C CYS A 216 -9.28 -10.74 13.58
N LEU A 217 -9.31 -11.51 12.49
CA LEU A 217 -10.57 -11.75 11.79
C LEU A 217 -11.53 -12.56 12.64
N PRO A 218 -12.86 -12.31 12.54
CA PRO A 218 -13.87 -13.10 13.25
C PRO A 218 -13.73 -14.59 12.96
N ALA A 219 -13.89 -15.43 14.00
CA ALA A 219 -13.72 -16.89 13.89
C ALA A 219 -14.80 -17.58 13.04
N ASP A 220 -15.96 -16.95 12.90
CA ASP A 220 -17.13 -17.40 12.13
C ASP A 220 -17.19 -16.76 10.73
N PHE A 221 -16.06 -16.22 10.29
CA PHE A 221 -15.96 -15.58 8.98
C PHE A 221 -16.20 -16.61 7.87
N ASN A 222 -17.31 -16.47 7.16
CA ASN A 222 -17.62 -17.25 5.97
C ASN A 222 -17.38 -16.37 4.72
N LEU A 223 -16.37 -16.73 3.93
CA LEU A 223 -16.04 -16.10 2.63
C LEU A 223 -17.24 -16.08 1.66
N ASP A 224 -18.17 -17.04 1.77
CA ASP A 224 -19.38 -17.10 0.93
C ASP A 224 -20.31 -15.89 1.13
N ARG A 225 -20.15 -15.12 2.22
CA ARG A 225 -20.91 -13.89 2.47
C ARG A 225 -20.34 -12.67 1.76
N ILE A 226 -19.13 -12.76 1.20
CA ILE A 226 -18.51 -11.68 0.42
C ILE A 226 -18.68 -11.99 -1.07
N VAL A 227 -19.92 -11.96 -1.54
CA VAL A 227 -20.35 -12.38 -2.89
C VAL A 227 -19.78 -11.53 -4.04
N HIS A 228 -19.02 -10.47 -3.76
CA HIS A 228 -18.46 -9.56 -4.78
C HIS A 228 -16.97 -9.30 -4.66
N TYR A 229 -16.24 -10.16 -3.97
CA TYR A 229 -14.79 -10.10 -3.99
C TYR A 229 -14.23 -11.10 -4.99
N SER A 230 -13.47 -10.59 -5.95
CA SER A 230 -12.45 -11.37 -6.65
C SER A 230 -11.28 -11.70 -5.70
N VAL A 231 -11.59 -12.01 -4.44
CA VAL A 231 -10.61 -12.58 -3.53
C VAL A 231 -10.74 -14.07 -3.71
N TRP A 232 -9.80 -14.66 -4.42
CA TRP A 232 -9.73 -16.11 -4.53
C TRP A 232 -9.62 -16.71 -3.12
N PRO A 233 -10.23 -17.87 -2.86
CA PRO A 233 -10.21 -18.50 -1.53
C PRO A 233 -8.80 -18.79 -0.99
N ASP A 234 -7.78 -18.63 -1.83
CA ASP A 234 -6.38 -18.85 -1.46
C ASP A 234 -5.61 -17.57 -1.07
N SER A 235 -6.20 -16.38 -1.18
CA SER A 235 -5.58 -15.12 -0.80
C SER A 235 -6.04 -14.70 0.59
N GLY A 236 -5.20 -14.88 1.60
CA GLY A 236 -5.52 -14.53 2.98
C GLY A 236 -5.35 -13.04 3.27
N MET A 237 -5.94 -12.57 4.36
CA MET A 237 -5.69 -11.24 4.94
C MET A 237 -4.82 -11.38 6.19
N ALA A 238 -3.72 -10.63 6.28
CA ALA A 238 -2.93 -10.58 7.49
C ALA A 238 -3.72 -9.94 8.64
N GLY A 239 -3.41 -10.33 9.88
CA GLY A 239 -3.94 -9.66 11.06
C GLY A 239 -3.46 -8.20 11.12
N ILE A 240 -2.15 -7.99 10.99
CA ILE A 240 -1.51 -6.69 10.78
C ILE A 240 -0.55 -6.83 9.61
N GLY A 241 -0.79 -6.13 8.51
CA GLY A 241 0.06 -6.18 7.32
C GLY A 241 -0.75 -6.21 6.03
N SER A 242 -0.09 -6.53 4.92
CA SER A 242 -0.73 -6.45 3.61
C SER A 242 -1.78 -7.54 3.39
N SER A 243 -2.75 -7.24 2.55
CA SER A 243 -3.72 -8.19 2.01
C SER A 243 -3.34 -8.56 0.58
N ALA A 244 -3.51 -9.82 0.18
CA ALA A 244 -3.36 -10.17 -1.23
C ALA A 244 -4.45 -9.50 -2.05
N ARG A 245 -4.08 -8.80 -3.12
CA ARG A 245 -5.01 -8.16 -4.05
C ARG A 245 -4.88 -8.79 -5.42
N TRP A 246 -6.03 -9.09 -6.02
CA TRP A 246 -6.09 -9.61 -7.38
C TRP A 246 -6.64 -8.55 -8.32
N ARG A 247 -5.98 -8.34 -9.45
CA ARG A 247 -6.53 -7.61 -10.61
C ARG A 247 -6.88 -8.61 -11.70
N GLU A 248 -8.11 -8.55 -12.18
CA GLU A 248 -8.53 -9.32 -13.35
C GLU A 248 -7.75 -8.83 -14.59
N GLY A 249 -6.99 -9.72 -15.22
CA GLY A 249 -6.32 -9.46 -16.51
C GLY A 249 -4.82 -9.16 -16.46
N ASN A 250 -4.19 -9.13 -15.29
CA ASN A 250 -2.73 -9.05 -15.17
C ASN A 250 -2.23 -10.07 -14.15
N ASP A 251 -1.05 -10.62 -14.40
CA ASP A 251 -0.32 -11.46 -13.44
C ASP A 251 -0.31 -10.77 -12.09
N GLY A 252 -1.04 -11.33 -11.11
CA GLY A 252 -1.42 -10.72 -9.85
C GLY A 252 -0.38 -9.77 -9.28
N ILE A 253 -0.73 -8.50 -9.14
CA ILE A 253 0.14 -7.53 -8.48
C ILE A 253 0.16 -7.90 -7.01
N ARG A 254 1.25 -8.49 -6.59
CA ARG A 254 1.54 -8.82 -5.20
C ARG A 254 2.03 -7.55 -4.53
N GLU A 255 1.18 -6.95 -3.73
CA GLU A 255 1.61 -5.81 -2.93
C GLU A 255 2.56 -6.32 -1.85
N SER A 256 3.76 -5.75 -1.82
CA SER A 256 4.70 -5.94 -0.73
C SER A 256 4.16 -5.26 0.53
N GLU A 257 4.61 -5.72 1.67
CA GLU A 257 4.22 -5.15 2.97
C GLU A 257 4.84 -3.77 3.19
N GLY A 258 4.16 -2.94 3.97
CA GLY A 258 4.73 -1.76 4.56
C GLY A 258 5.65 -2.08 5.74
N THR A 259 6.05 -1.06 6.45
CA THR A 259 6.89 -1.18 7.64
C THR A 259 6.01 -1.27 8.88
N ILE A 260 6.20 -2.31 9.72
CA ILE A 260 5.49 -2.49 10.98
C ILE A 260 6.51 -2.42 12.12
N VAL A 261 6.28 -1.52 13.08
CA VAL A 261 7.13 -1.31 14.25
C VAL A 261 6.30 -1.44 15.51
N ILE A 262 6.71 -2.30 16.43
CA ILE A 262 6.06 -2.48 17.75
C ILE A 262 7.07 -2.10 18.81
N ASN A 263 6.85 -0.94 19.44
CA ASN A 263 7.67 -0.42 20.54
C ASN A 263 7.07 -0.75 21.93
N GLY A 264 5.83 -1.25 21.96
CA GLY A 264 5.18 -1.65 23.20
C GLY A 264 3.73 -2.04 22.99
N GLY A 265 3.08 -2.48 24.07
CA GLY A 265 1.69 -2.94 24.08
C GLY A 265 1.55 -4.46 24.03
N ASN A 266 0.43 -4.95 24.53
CA ASN A 266 0.07 -6.36 24.42
C ASN A 266 -0.65 -6.60 23.09
N ILE A 267 0.08 -7.16 22.12
CA ILE A 267 -0.40 -7.30 20.74
C ILE A 267 -0.83 -8.74 20.48
N ARG A 268 -2.08 -8.90 20.04
CA ARG A 268 -2.62 -10.17 19.55
C ARG A 268 -3.08 -9.98 18.10
N ALA A 269 -2.43 -10.65 17.20
CA ALA A 269 -2.80 -10.65 15.78
C ALA A 269 -3.08 -12.08 15.31
N LYS A 270 -4.06 -12.22 14.39
CA LYS A 270 -4.36 -13.48 13.73
C LYS A 270 -4.76 -13.19 12.29
N GLY A 271 -4.01 -13.73 11.34
CA GLY A 271 -4.39 -13.73 9.93
C GLY A 271 -5.43 -14.79 9.62
N GLN A 272 -5.99 -14.72 8.43
CA GLN A 272 -6.86 -15.76 7.87
C GLN A 272 -6.03 -17.00 7.49
N ASP A 273 -6.66 -18.15 7.24
CA ASP A 273 -6.07 -19.49 7.13
C ASP A 273 -4.76 -19.62 6.32
N ASN A 274 -4.45 -18.69 5.44
CA ASN A 274 -3.25 -18.70 4.63
C ASN A 274 -2.46 -17.38 4.69
N ALA A 275 -2.71 -16.55 5.69
CA ALA A 275 -2.04 -15.27 5.87
C ALA A 275 -1.32 -15.19 7.21
N SER A 276 -0.30 -14.35 7.28
CA SER A 276 0.48 -14.11 8.50
C SER A 276 -0.34 -13.43 9.57
N ALA A 277 -0.03 -13.70 10.83
CA ALA A 277 -0.57 -12.90 11.93
C ALA A 277 -0.10 -11.44 11.83
N ILE A 278 1.20 -11.26 11.59
CA ILE A 278 1.84 -9.96 11.30
C ILE A 278 2.70 -10.16 10.06
N GLY A 279 2.56 -9.28 9.05
CA GLY A 279 3.30 -9.37 7.79
C GLY A 279 2.40 -9.59 6.57
N GLY A 280 2.88 -10.27 5.54
CA GLY A 280 2.18 -10.44 4.28
C GLY A 280 1.30 -11.67 4.16
N THR A 281 0.82 -11.89 2.96
CA THR A 281 0.00 -13.04 2.59
C THR A 281 0.82 -14.24 2.14
N ARG A 282 0.19 -15.40 1.93
CA ARG A 282 0.78 -16.73 1.72
C ARG A 282 1.93 -16.84 0.71
N GLU A 283 2.03 -15.94 -0.23
CA GLU A 283 3.12 -15.99 -1.21
C GLU A 283 4.41 -15.28 -0.76
N SER A 284 4.34 -14.54 0.35
CA SER A 284 5.50 -14.21 1.15
C SER A 284 5.71 -15.36 2.13
N ASP A 285 6.63 -16.28 1.87
CA ASP A 285 7.03 -17.38 2.78
C ASP A 285 7.55 -16.83 4.12
N ILE A 286 6.66 -16.26 4.93
CA ILE A 286 6.99 -15.73 6.25
C ILE A 286 6.43 -16.67 7.29
N GLU A 287 7.28 -17.50 7.84
CA GLU A 287 7.02 -18.17 9.09
C GLU A 287 7.39 -17.21 10.24
N PHE A 288 6.40 -16.56 10.84
CA PHE A 288 6.62 -15.75 12.03
C PHE A 288 6.75 -16.67 13.25
N ARG A 289 7.91 -16.71 13.84
CA ARG A 289 8.15 -17.26 15.18
C ARG A 289 8.68 -16.13 16.07
N SER A 290 7.85 -15.67 16.98
CA SER A 290 8.34 -14.88 18.10
C SER A 290 9.22 -15.80 18.96
N THR A 291 10.52 -15.59 18.89
CA THR A 291 11.46 -16.13 19.90
C THR A 291 11.85 -14.99 20.82
N ALA A 292 12.09 -15.26 22.07
CA ALA A 292 12.60 -14.29 23.06
C ALA A 292 13.90 -13.58 22.63
N SER A 293 14.45 -13.90 21.48
CA SER A 293 15.66 -13.33 20.88
C SER A 293 15.38 -12.30 19.75
N GLY A 294 14.13 -12.02 19.41
CA GLY A 294 13.79 -10.97 18.44
C GLY A 294 14.21 -11.22 16.98
N GLU A 295 14.50 -12.45 16.59
CA GLU A 295 14.85 -12.75 15.20
C GLU A 295 13.60 -12.84 14.32
N VAL A 296 13.52 -11.97 13.29
CA VAL A 296 12.49 -11.95 12.26
C VAL A 296 13.09 -12.45 10.96
N TYR A 297 12.51 -13.53 10.41
CA TYR A 297 12.91 -14.01 9.09
C TYR A 297 11.94 -13.46 8.03
N ASN A 298 12.46 -12.58 7.17
CA ASN A 298 11.73 -12.09 5.99
C ASN A 298 12.46 -12.57 4.72
N ARG A 299 11.77 -13.29 3.85
CA ARG A 299 12.38 -13.87 2.64
C ARG A 299 12.10 -13.11 1.35
N ARG A 300 11.26 -12.04 1.33
CA ARG A 300 11.03 -11.25 0.11
C ARG A 300 10.94 -9.75 0.37
N GLN A 301 11.36 -8.99 -0.65
CA GLN A 301 11.53 -7.54 -0.67
C GLN A 301 10.22 -6.78 -0.45
N GLY A 302 10.26 -5.78 0.42
CA GLY A 302 9.30 -4.69 0.44
C GLY A 302 8.84 -4.20 1.80
N GLY A 303 8.88 -4.99 2.85
CA GLY A 303 8.47 -4.55 4.18
C GLY A 303 9.44 -4.99 5.28
N SER A 304 9.36 -4.35 6.43
CA SER A 304 10.11 -4.76 7.61
C SER A 304 9.21 -4.85 8.83
N ILE A 305 9.47 -5.84 9.68
CA ILE A 305 8.80 -5.98 10.98
C ILE A 305 9.88 -5.82 12.04
N THR A 306 9.69 -4.86 12.93
CA THR A 306 10.59 -4.60 14.05
C THR A 306 9.81 -4.65 15.35
N ILE A 307 10.25 -5.49 16.30
CA ILE A 307 9.64 -5.59 17.63
C ILE A 307 10.72 -5.22 18.64
N ASN A 308 10.53 -4.07 19.31
CA ASN A 308 11.46 -3.54 20.31
C ASN A 308 11.00 -3.82 21.75
N GLY A 309 9.72 -4.11 21.95
CA GLY A 309 9.12 -4.41 23.24
C GLY A 309 7.66 -4.82 23.12
N GLY A 310 7.12 -5.37 24.22
CA GLY A 310 5.73 -5.82 24.31
C GLY A 310 5.55 -6.87 25.38
#